data_5890e283679e7a87273fedc26f0353db
#
_entry.id   5890e283679e7a87273fedc26f0353db
#
_cell.length_a   1.000
_cell.length_b   1.000
_cell.length_c   1.000
_cell.angle_alpha   90.00
_cell.angle_beta   90.00
_cell.angle_gamma   90.00
#
_symmetry.space_group_name_H-M   'P 1'
#
loop_
_entity.id
_entity.type
_entity.pdbx_description
1 polymer ?
#
loop_
_entity_poly.entity_id
_entity_poly.type
_entity_poly.pdbx_seq_one_letter_code
_entity_poly.pdbx_strand_id
1 'polypeptide(L)'
;MDTTTPLHIKLELVGVPVTDIDRAKAFYERVGFHTDHDMTVSDEIRFVQMTPPGSACSIAFGKGITRMAPGSLDNMQVVVEDIERAHAALTERGVEVGEIDDQPWGSFGYFADPDGTRWAVQQTTPRGR
;
A
#
# COMPACT_ATOMS: atom_id res chain seq x y z
N MET A 1 -22.74 24.22 17.94
CA MET A 1 -22.34 22.93 17.34
C MET A 1 -22.20 21.89 18.46
N ASP A 2 -22.75 20.72 18.25
CA ASP A 2 -22.66 19.64 19.20
C ASP A 2 -21.31 18.91 19.00
N THR A 3 -20.41 19.03 20.00
CA THR A 3 -19.08 18.42 19.93
C THR A 3 -19.08 16.92 20.24
N THR A 4 -20.24 16.37 20.66
CA THR A 4 -20.37 14.93 20.94
C THR A 4 -20.80 14.13 19.70
N THR A 5 -21.28 14.79 18.66
CA THR A 5 -21.67 14.12 17.42
C THR A 5 -20.43 13.74 16.64
N PRO A 6 -20.23 12.44 16.34
CA PRO A 6 -19.08 12.01 15.55
C PRO A 6 -19.10 12.63 14.13
N LEU A 7 -17.94 13.06 13.68
CA LEU A 7 -17.74 13.40 12.28
C LEU A 7 -17.39 12.12 11.52
N HIS A 8 -18.01 11.94 10.37
CA HIS A 8 -17.71 10.80 9.51
C HIS A 8 -16.53 11.15 8.60
N ILE A 9 -15.33 10.84 9.08
CA ILE A 9 -14.09 11.13 8.37
C ILE A 9 -13.46 9.80 7.98
N LYS A 10 -13.13 9.64 6.70
CA LYS A 10 -12.49 8.43 6.18
C LYS A 10 -11.14 8.79 5.58
N LEU A 11 -10.18 7.87 5.72
CA LEU A 11 -8.93 8.02 5.00
C LEU A 11 -9.21 7.82 3.52
N GLU A 12 -8.85 8.78 2.71
CA GLU A 12 -9.03 8.73 1.26
C GLU A 12 -7.81 8.13 0.58
N LEU A 13 -6.64 8.71 0.85
CA LEU A 13 -5.40 8.25 0.25
C LEU A 13 -4.18 8.66 1.07
N VAL A 14 -3.09 7.95 0.82
CA VAL A 14 -1.78 8.26 1.38
C VAL A 14 -0.82 8.50 0.22
N GLY A 15 -0.10 9.62 0.27
CA GLY A 15 0.95 9.93 -0.72
C GLY A 15 2.19 9.09 -0.45
N VAL A 16 2.67 8.39 -1.48
CA VAL A 16 3.87 7.56 -1.40
C VAL A 16 4.96 8.18 -2.27
N PRO A 17 6.12 8.54 -1.69
CA PRO A 17 7.19 9.12 -2.49
C PRO A 17 7.86 8.05 -3.35
N VAL A 18 8.02 8.32 -4.64
CA VAL A 18 8.66 7.40 -5.58
C VAL A 18 9.66 8.13 -6.46
N THR A 19 10.71 7.41 -6.90
CA THR A 19 11.70 7.95 -7.81
C THR A 19 11.25 7.83 -9.27
N ASP A 20 10.70 6.67 -9.64
CA ASP A 20 10.29 6.34 -11.00
C ASP A 20 8.81 5.96 -10.98
N ILE A 21 7.98 6.82 -11.54
CA ILE A 21 6.52 6.67 -11.49
C ILE A 21 6.06 5.40 -12.21
N ASP A 22 6.59 5.14 -13.40
CA ASP A 22 6.18 3.97 -14.19
C ASP A 22 6.61 2.67 -13.52
N ARG A 23 7.81 2.66 -12.92
CA ARG A 23 8.30 1.50 -12.17
C ARG A 23 7.43 1.24 -10.93
N ALA A 24 7.08 2.29 -10.20
CA ALA A 24 6.21 2.17 -9.03
C ALA A 24 4.84 1.64 -9.44
N LYS A 25 4.25 2.19 -10.50
CA LYS A 25 2.95 1.75 -11.01
C LYS A 25 2.98 0.26 -11.37
N ALA A 26 4.00 -0.17 -12.12
CA ALA A 26 4.14 -1.57 -12.50
C ALA A 26 4.28 -2.48 -11.28
N PHE A 27 5.00 -2.04 -10.26
CA PHE A 27 5.17 -2.80 -9.03
C PHE A 27 3.82 -2.98 -8.30
N TYR A 28 3.08 -1.90 -8.09
CA TYR A 28 1.81 -1.98 -7.37
C TYR A 28 0.73 -2.71 -8.16
N GLU A 29 0.75 -2.64 -9.49
CA GLU A 29 -0.11 -3.48 -10.32
C GLU A 29 0.22 -4.96 -10.12
N ARG A 30 1.50 -5.30 -10.01
CA ARG A 30 1.94 -6.68 -9.75
C ARG A 30 1.48 -7.16 -8.38
N VAL A 31 1.52 -6.29 -7.37
CA VAL A 31 0.97 -6.60 -6.04
C VAL A 31 -0.53 -6.88 -6.13
N GLY A 32 -1.22 -6.24 -7.06
CA GLY A 32 -2.64 -6.44 -7.28
C GLY A 32 -3.50 -5.19 -7.08
N PHE A 33 -2.87 -4.03 -6.92
CA PHE A 33 -3.61 -2.78 -6.78
C PHE A 33 -4.19 -2.36 -8.12
N HIS A 34 -5.41 -1.83 -8.09
CA HIS A 34 -6.08 -1.29 -9.27
C HIS A 34 -5.65 0.14 -9.51
N THR A 35 -5.34 0.49 -10.77
CA THR A 35 -5.05 1.88 -11.14
C THR A 35 -6.37 2.61 -11.37
N ASP A 36 -6.70 3.53 -10.49
CA ASP A 36 -7.92 4.33 -10.60
C ASP A 36 -7.73 5.52 -11.53
N HIS A 37 -6.58 6.18 -11.39
CA HIS A 37 -6.24 7.37 -12.15
C HIS A 37 -4.75 7.37 -12.50
N ASP A 38 -4.44 7.85 -13.69
CA ASP A 38 -3.09 8.18 -14.11
C ASP A 38 -3.20 9.38 -15.03
N MET A 39 -2.96 10.57 -14.48
CA MET A 39 -3.17 11.83 -15.18
C MET A 39 -1.91 12.67 -15.18
N THR A 40 -1.49 13.07 -16.37
CA THR A 40 -0.46 14.11 -16.53
C THR A 40 -1.19 15.44 -16.68
N VAL A 41 -1.06 16.28 -15.64
CA VAL A 41 -1.75 17.58 -15.60
C VAL A 41 -0.89 18.64 -16.29
N SER A 42 0.42 18.59 -16.09
CA SER A 42 1.38 19.54 -16.66
C SER A 42 2.77 18.89 -16.66
N ASP A 43 3.78 19.62 -17.08
CA ASP A 43 5.17 19.14 -17.02
C ASP A 43 5.64 18.94 -15.58
N GLU A 44 5.01 19.62 -14.62
CA GLU A 44 5.37 19.56 -13.20
C GLU A 44 4.50 18.61 -12.38
N ILE A 45 3.34 18.16 -12.93
CA ILE A 45 2.38 17.37 -12.16
C ILE A 45 1.91 16.15 -12.95
N ARG A 46 2.16 14.99 -12.41
CA ARG A 46 1.55 13.73 -12.83
C ARG A 46 0.99 13.05 -11.57
N PHE A 47 -0.25 12.61 -11.62
CA PHE A 47 -0.96 12.01 -10.50
C PHE A 47 -1.38 10.57 -10.84
N VAL A 48 -0.93 9.61 -10.05
CA VAL A 48 -1.34 8.21 -10.15
C VAL A 48 -1.99 7.82 -8.84
N GLN A 49 -3.20 7.30 -8.91
CA GLN A 49 -3.93 6.78 -7.75
C GLN A 49 -4.22 5.31 -7.96
N MET A 50 -3.87 4.50 -6.97
CA MET A 50 -4.07 3.06 -7.01
C MET A 50 -4.72 2.59 -5.71
N THR A 51 -5.60 1.59 -5.83
CA THR A 51 -6.38 1.11 -4.68
C THR A 51 -6.28 -0.41 -4.57
N PRO A 52 -5.93 -0.95 -3.40
CA PRO A 52 -6.05 -2.39 -3.17
C PRO A 52 -7.52 -2.82 -3.32
N PRO A 53 -7.81 -3.94 -4.01
CA PRO A 53 -9.19 -4.40 -4.13
C PRO A 53 -9.87 -4.53 -2.77
N GLY A 54 -11.06 -3.96 -2.64
CA GLY A 54 -11.83 -3.99 -1.39
C GLY A 54 -11.44 -2.93 -0.37
N SER A 55 -10.42 -2.12 -0.63
CA SER A 55 -9.99 -1.05 0.28
C SER A 55 -10.73 0.26 -0.02
N ALA A 56 -11.07 0.98 1.04
CA ALA A 56 -11.62 2.34 0.89
C ALA A 56 -10.50 3.39 0.78
N CYS A 57 -9.30 3.07 1.26
CA CYS A 57 -8.16 3.98 1.21
C CYS A 57 -7.24 3.60 0.06
N SER A 58 -6.76 4.61 -0.66
CA SER A 58 -5.88 4.47 -1.81
C SER A 58 -4.48 4.93 -1.49
N ILE A 59 -3.54 4.65 -2.39
CA ILE A 59 -2.24 5.33 -2.42
C ILE A 59 -2.19 6.23 -3.64
N ALA A 60 -1.41 7.30 -3.54
CA ALA A 60 -1.14 8.18 -4.67
C ALA A 60 0.35 8.47 -4.74
N PHE A 61 0.87 8.52 -5.93
CA PHE A 61 2.25 8.90 -6.18
C PHE A 61 2.34 9.61 -7.52
N GLY A 62 3.48 10.22 -7.78
CA GLY A 62 3.64 10.93 -9.03
C GLY A 62 4.68 12.03 -8.90
N LYS A 63 4.54 13.01 -9.78
CA LYS A 63 5.37 14.20 -9.81
C LYS A 63 4.59 15.35 -9.21
N GLY A 64 5.16 16.03 -8.20
CA GLY A 64 4.49 17.13 -7.52
C GLY A 64 3.41 16.71 -6.53
N ILE A 65 3.39 15.45 -6.09
CA ILE A 65 2.34 14.91 -5.23
C ILE A 65 2.72 14.96 -3.75
N THR A 66 3.96 14.67 -3.41
CA THR A 66 4.44 14.71 -2.04
C THR A 66 5.83 15.32 -1.98
N ARG A 67 6.16 15.91 -0.83
CA ARG A 67 7.49 16.47 -0.58
C ARG A 67 8.42 15.50 0.12
N MET A 68 7.91 14.32 0.48
CA MET A 68 8.73 13.30 1.12
C MET A 68 9.78 12.76 0.15
N ALA A 69 10.97 12.46 0.68
CA ALA A 69 12.00 11.81 -0.11
C ALA A 69 11.59 10.36 -0.43
N PRO A 70 11.91 9.85 -1.64
CA PRO A 70 11.64 8.44 -1.94
C PRO A 70 12.25 7.51 -0.90
N GLY A 71 11.48 6.50 -0.48
CA GLY A 71 11.90 5.55 0.55
C GLY A 71 11.79 6.05 1.98
N SER A 72 11.40 7.31 2.20
CA SER A 72 11.29 7.86 3.55
C SER A 72 10.00 7.45 4.27
N LEU A 73 8.97 7.07 3.51
CA LEU A 73 7.73 6.58 4.10
C LEU A 73 7.92 5.14 4.52
N ASP A 74 7.58 4.85 5.76
CA ASP A 74 7.77 3.54 6.35
C ASP A 74 6.45 3.05 6.94
N ASN A 75 6.31 1.73 7.04
CA ASN A 75 5.22 1.11 7.78
C ASN A 75 3.83 1.35 7.19
N MET A 76 3.69 1.13 5.88
CA MET A 76 2.38 0.97 5.27
C MET A 76 1.85 -0.40 5.63
N GLN A 77 0.55 -0.50 5.90
CA GLN A 77 -0.02 -1.78 6.35
C GLN A 77 -1.34 -2.06 5.68
N VAL A 78 -1.50 -3.30 5.22
CA VAL A 78 -2.74 -3.83 4.66
C VAL A 78 -3.16 -5.05 5.46
N VAL A 79 -4.45 -5.36 5.42
CA VAL A 79 -4.99 -6.53 6.10
C VAL A 79 -5.52 -7.50 5.05
N VAL A 80 -5.32 -8.80 5.31
CA VAL A 80 -5.82 -9.88 4.49
C VAL A 80 -6.55 -10.91 5.36
N GLU A 81 -7.40 -11.71 4.76
CA GLU A 81 -8.11 -12.76 5.49
C GLU A 81 -7.20 -13.97 5.76
N ASP A 82 -6.31 -14.27 4.82
CA ASP A 82 -5.47 -15.48 4.85
C ASP A 82 -4.05 -15.11 4.43
N ILE A 83 -3.15 -15.06 5.41
CA ILE A 83 -1.76 -14.65 5.18
C ILE A 83 -1.00 -15.66 4.31
N GLU A 84 -1.29 -16.94 4.43
CA GLU A 84 -0.60 -17.95 3.62
C GLU A 84 -0.97 -17.82 2.14
N ARG A 85 -2.26 -17.58 1.83
CA ARG A 85 -2.70 -17.33 0.46
C ARG A 85 -2.10 -16.04 -0.08
N ALA A 86 -2.09 -14.98 0.72
CA ALA A 86 -1.50 -13.70 0.31
C ALA A 86 -0.01 -13.84 0.04
N HIS A 87 0.71 -14.53 0.92
CA HIS A 87 2.15 -14.79 0.77
C HIS A 87 2.43 -15.56 -0.52
N ALA A 88 1.69 -16.64 -0.76
CA ALA A 88 1.84 -17.44 -1.96
C ALA A 88 1.54 -16.65 -3.23
N ALA A 89 0.46 -15.87 -3.22
CA ALA A 89 0.07 -15.07 -4.38
C ALA A 89 1.11 -13.99 -4.71
N LEU A 90 1.62 -13.29 -3.71
CA LEU A 90 2.64 -12.27 -3.91
C LEU A 90 3.94 -12.88 -4.43
N THR A 91 4.36 -14.01 -3.85
CA THR A 91 5.55 -14.73 -4.30
C THR A 91 5.41 -15.17 -5.76
N GLU A 92 4.25 -15.71 -6.12
CA GLU A 92 3.99 -16.13 -7.51
C GLU A 92 4.06 -14.97 -8.49
N ARG A 93 3.65 -13.77 -8.04
CA ARG A 93 3.71 -12.56 -8.85
C ARG A 93 5.09 -11.91 -8.90
N GLY A 94 6.09 -12.52 -8.28
CA GLY A 94 7.45 -12.03 -8.28
C GLY A 94 7.73 -10.93 -7.26
N VAL A 95 6.87 -10.79 -6.25
CA VAL A 95 7.11 -9.87 -5.13
C VAL A 95 7.87 -10.62 -4.06
N GLU A 96 9.00 -10.08 -3.63
CA GLU A 96 9.78 -10.68 -2.54
C GLU A 96 9.08 -10.42 -1.21
N VAL A 97 8.54 -11.47 -0.60
CA VAL A 97 7.90 -11.41 0.71
C VAL A 97 8.71 -12.29 1.65
N GLY A 98 9.09 -11.75 2.80
CA GLY A 98 9.79 -12.51 3.80
C GLY A 98 8.94 -13.63 4.41
N GLU A 99 9.57 -14.49 5.20
CA GLU A 99 8.84 -15.56 5.90
C GLU A 99 7.72 -14.96 6.76
N ILE A 100 6.64 -15.72 6.89
CA ILE A 100 5.51 -15.29 7.72
C ILE A 100 5.95 -15.22 9.17
N ASP A 101 5.71 -14.08 9.79
CA ASP A 101 6.04 -13.77 11.17
C ASP A 101 4.78 -13.84 12.02
N ASP A 102 4.71 -14.84 12.91
CA ASP A 102 3.55 -15.04 13.78
C ASP A 102 3.77 -14.33 15.11
N GLN A 103 2.91 -13.36 15.41
CA GLN A 103 2.92 -12.60 16.65
C GLN A 103 1.61 -12.80 17.39
N PRO A 104 1.54 -12.52 18.71
CA PRO A 104 0.29 -12.66 19.45
C PRO A 104 -0.88 -11.86 18.87
N TRP A 105 -0.59 -10.74 18.19
CA TRP A 105 -1.60 -9.84 17.63
C TRP A 105 -1.86 -10.06 16.14
N GLY A 106 -1.25 -11.05 15.51
CA GLY A 106 -1.48 -11.34 14.10
C GLY A 106 -0.32 -12.05 13.43
N SER A 107 -0.55 -12.47 12.20
CA SER A 107 0.50 -13.06 11.36
C SER A 107 0.81 -12.08 10.23
N PHE A 108 2.10 -11.88 9.95
CA PHE A 108 2.59 -10.82 9.07
C PHE A 108 3.48 -11.35 7.96
N GLY A 109 3.40 -10.70 6.82
CA GLY A 109 4.40 -10.80 5.77
C GLY A 109 4.84 -9.38 5.41
N TYR A 110 6.10 -9.21 5.01
CA TYR A 110 6.66 -7.89 4.73
C TYR A 110 7.24 -7.85 3.33
N PHE A 111 7.02 -6.77 2.64
CA PHE A 111 7.67 -6.50 1.36
C PHE A 111 7.99 -5.01 1.26
N ALA A 112 8.83 -4.65 0.30
CA ALA A 112 9.16 -3.25 0.04
C ALA A 112 8.94 -2.95 -1.44
N ASP A 113 8.56 -1.71 -1.73
CA ASP A 113 8.48 -1.25 -3.10
C ASP A 113 9.89 -0.95 -3.65
N PRO A 114 10.04 -0.59 -4.95
CA PRO A 114 11.35 -0.35 -5.51
C PRO A 114 12.16 0.77 -4.84
N ASP A 115 11.52 1.70 -4.15
CA ASP A 115 12.20 2.78 -3.44
C ASP A 115 12.48 2.45 -1.97
N GLY A 116 12.07 1.27 -1.51
CA GLY A 116 12.27 0.84 -0.12
C GLY A 116 11.14 1.18 0.82
N THR A 117 10.01 1.69 0.32
CA THR A 117 8.81 1.87 1.15
C THR A 117 8.34 0.50 1.64
N ARG A 118 8.31 0.33 2.97
CA ARG A 118 7.99 -0.96 3.56
C ARG A 118 6.50 -1.14 3.79
N TRP A 119 6.03 -2.33 3.49
CA TRP A 119 4.64 -2.74 3.65
C TRP A 119 4.55 -3.95 4.55
N ALA A 120 3.58 -3.93 5.47
CA ALA A 120 3.19 -5.09 6.25
C ALA A 120 1.86 -5.61 5.72
N VAL A 121 1.78 -6.91 5.51
CA VAL A 121 0.54 -7.61 5.17
C VAL A 121 0.15 -8.40 6.41
N GLN A 122 -1.01 -8.12 6.99
CA GLN A 122 -1.42 -8.70 8.26
C GLN A 122 -2.69 -9.53 8.13
N GLN A 123 -2.65 -10.71 8.73
CA GLN A 123 -3.84 -11.44 9.13
C GLN A 123 -4.03 -11.14 10.61
N THR A 124 -5.17 -10.54 10.98
CA THR A 124 -5.38 -10.02 12.34
C THR A 124 -5.49 -11.09 13.42
N THR A 125 -5.96 -12.29 13.03
CA THR A 125 -5.94 -13.45 13.92
C THR A 125 -4.72 -14.28 13.57
N PRO A 126 -3.77 -14.53 14.50
CA PRO A 126 -2.60 -15.33 14.19
C PRO A 126 -2.98 -16.71 13.67
N ARG A 127 -2.24 -17.19 12.66
CA ARG A 127 -2.45 -18.54 12.14
C ARG A 127 -2.03 -19.57 13.20
N GLY A 128 -2.57 -20.77 13.07
CA GLY A 128 -2.27 -21.85 14.03
C GLY A 128 -3.05 -21.78 15.32
N ARG A 129 -4.09 -20.96 15.34
CA ARG A 129 -4.96 -20.84 16.50
C ARG A 129 -6.39 -21.22 16.21
#